data_c80f625f9c315b45ce2601525fd35f60
#
_entry.id   c80f625f9c315b45ce2601525fd35f60
#
_cell.length_a   1.000
_cell.length_b   1.000
_cell.length_c   1.000
_cell.angle_alpha   90.00
_cell.angle_beta   90.00
_cell.angle_gamma   90.00
#
_symmetry.space_group_name_H-M   'P 1'
#
loop_
_entity.id
_entity.type
_entity.pdbx_description
1 polymer ?
#
loop_
_entity_poly.entity_id
_entity_poly.type
_entity_poly.pdbx_seq_one_letter_code
_entity_poly.pdbx_strand_id
1 'polypeptide(L)'
;DWSDINVKITETPESGIILDSVAETIEKPDPDNGSNNWAISGSKSYSGNPILANDPHLGLNLPSIWFVMQLATPQHNAFGATLPGAIGVVSGFNNDIAWGETNATRDVKDWYKIEFKDATRKQYKYNNTWKDASLRIEEIKIKGAKPYLDSVIYTQYGPVTYDKSFKGNGEKEGYAMKWAGHIGGNNQRTLVDLNLAKNYDDYLNALKHWVAPAQNFVFASTEGDIALWIQGLFPNKWKGQGKFLLDGSKPENEWQSFIPQEFNAHTKNPERGFVSSANQHPVDESYPFYVFNDGYEAYRNRVINDFFRSKDTFNIQDFKNLQ
;
A
#
# COMPACT_ATOMS: atom_id res chain seq x y z
N ASP A 1 -7.88 -15.14 14.26
CA ASP A 1 -8.28 -14.75 15.62
C ASP A 1 -7.15 -13.91 16.23
N TRP A 2 -7.49 -12.71 16.71
CA TRP A 2 -6.54 -11.75 17.27
C TRP A 2 -6.69 -11.61 18.79
N SER A 3 -7.52 -12.46 19.42
CA SER A 3 -7.89 -12.36 20.83
C SER A 3 -6.71 -12.46 21.81
N ASP A 4 -5.64 -13.13 21.42
CA ASP A 4 -4.45 -13.35 22.26
C ASP A 4 -3.42 -12.22 22.17
N ILE A 5 -3.67 -11.21 21.32
CA ILE A 5 -2.74 -10.11 21.11
C ILE A 5 -3.09 -8.96 22.03
N ASN A 6 -2.28 -8.73 23.04
CA ASN A 6 -2.42 -7.59 23.95
C ASN A 6 -1.70 -6.36 23.38
N VAL A 7 -2.35 -5.63 22.47
CA VAL A 7 -1.85 -4.37 21.91
C VAL A 7 -2.59 -3.22 22.59
N LYS A 8 -1.84 -2.34 23.22
CA LYS A 8 -2.39 -1.09 23.76
C LYS A 8 -2.47 -0.05 22.64
N ILE A 9 -3.67 0.19 22.12
CA ILE A 9 -3.93 1.31 21.23
C ILE A 9 -3.90 2.58 22.07
N THR A 10 -3.03 3.51 21.72
CA THR A 10 -2.93 4.81 22.40
C THR A 10 -4.19 5.62 22.11
N GLU A 11 -4.78 6.18 23.13
CA GLU A 11 -5.93 7.10 22.97
C GLU A 11 -5.50 8.40 22.29
N THR A 12 -6.45 9.08 21.65
CA THR A 12 -6.23 10.36 20.98
C THR A 12 -5.72 11.39 22.00
N PRO A 13 -4.56 12.03 21.77
CA PRO A 13 -4.07 13.09 22.63
C PRO A 13 -5.04 14.28 22.65
N GLU A 14 -5.24 14.91 23.81
CA GLU A 14 -6.17 16.03 23.98
C GLU A 14 -5.84 17.27 23.11
N SER A 15 -4.61 17.41 22.64
CA SER A 15 -4.11 18.61 21.94
C SER A 15 -3.55 18.36 20.53
N GLY A 16 -3.77 17.18 19.95
CA GLY A 16 -3.04 16.75 18.77
C GLY A 16 -3.69 17.07 17.41
N ILE A 17 -4.96 17.43 17.41
CA ILE A 17 -5.72 17.61 16.17
C ILE A 17 -5.89 19.09 15.89
N ILE A 18 -5.39 19.55 14.75
CA ILE A 18 -5.71 20.86 14.20
C ILE A 18 -6.86 20.68 13.22
N LEU A 19 -8.04 21.13 13.63
CA LEU A 19 -9.16 21.27 12.71
C LEU A 19 -8.91 22.56 11.90
N ASP A 20 -8.26 22.43 10.74
CA ASP A 20 -8.23 23.51 9.79
C ASP A 20 -9.53 23.48 8.99
N SER A 21 -10.20 24.61 8.87
CA SER A 21 -11.50 24.76 8.18
C SER A 21 -11.43 24.55 6.66
N VAL A 22 -10.28 24.19 6.15
CA VAL A 22 -10.07 23.89 4.73
C VAL A 22 -10.26 22.41 4.47
N ALA A 23 -11.49 21.97 4.52
CA ALA A 23 -11.89 20.78 3.79
C ALA A 23 -11.89 21.14 2.29
N GLU A 24 -10.72 21.11 1.65
CA GLU A 24 -10.70 20.88 0.22
C GLU A 24 -11.42 19.55 0.00
N THR A 25 -12.40 19.55 -0.89
CA THR A 25 -13.03 18.31 -1.36
C THR A 25 -11.91 17.37 -1.78
N ILE A 26 -11.68 16.34 -0.98
CA ILE A 26 -10.80 15.23 -1.37
C ILE A 26 -11.46 14.66 -2.62
N GLU A 27 -10.82 14.85 -3.78
CA GLU A 27 -11.27 14.17 -4.99
C GLU A 27 -11.30 12.67 -4.68
N LYS A 28 -12.49 12.09 -4.76
CA LYS A 28 -12.59 10.63 -4.63
C LYS A 28 -11.79 10.01 -5.76
N PRO A 29 -11.16 8.85 -5.52
CA PRO A 29 -10.53 8.09 -6.59
C PRO A 29 -11.50 7.92 -7.75
N ASP A 30 -10.98 8.00 -8.98
CA ASP A 30 -11.76 7.71 -10.17
C ASP A 30 -12.50 6.39 -9.96
N PRO A 31 -13.83 6.34 -10.07
CA PRO A 31 -14.59 5.12 -9.86
C PRO A 31 -14.18 3.99 -10.80
N ASP A 32 -13.56 4.31 -11.93
CA ASP A 32 -13.03 3.32 -12.87
C ASP A 32 -11.66 2.78 -12.46
N ASN A 33 -10.97 3.41 -11.50
CA ASN A 33 -9.75 2.89 -10.91
C ASN A 33 -10.07 1.87 -9.80
N GLY A 34 -9.27 0.82 -9.78
CA GLY A 34 -9.38 -0.20 -8.75
C GLY A 34 -8.56 -1.42 -9.14
N SER A 35 -8.81 -2.52 -8.47
CA SER A 35 -8.23 -3.82 -8.83
C SER A 35 -9.04 -4.92 -8.16
N ASN A 36 -9.06 -6.10 -8.77
CA ASN A 36 -9.64 -7.28 -8.17
C ASN A 36 -8.60 -8.39 -8.15
N ASN A 37 -8.57 -9.19 -7.10
CA ASN A 37 -7.91 -10.47 -7.13
C ASN A 37 -8.67 -11.50 -6.29
N TRP A 38 -8.53 -12.76 -6.67
CA TRP A 38 -9.07 -13.87 -5.92
C TRP A 38 -8.33 -15.17 -6.26
N ALA A 39 -8.38 -16.11 -5.31
CA ALA A 39 -7.97 -17.48 -5.55
C ALA A 39 -8.95 -18.44 -4.88
N ILE A 40 -9.20 -19.58 -5.53
CA ILE A 40 -9.95 -20.70 -4.95
C ILE A 40 -9.01 -21.88 -4.69
N SER A 41 -9.32 -22.65 -3.65
CA SER A 41 -8.62 -23.91 -3.33
C SER A 41 -8.97 -25.00 -4.34
N GLY A 42 -8.15 -26.05 -4.39
CA GLY A 42 -8.42 -27.23 -5.21
C GLY A 42 -9.78 -27.87 -4.92
N SER A 43 -10.27 -27.81 -3.68
CA SER A 43 -11.60 -28.36 -3.30
C SER A 43 -12.76 -27.62 -3.96
N LYS A 44 -12.55 -26.37 -4.41
CA LYS A 44 -13.54 -25.57 -5.16
C LYS A 44 -13.27 -25.53 -6.67
N SER A 45 -12.30 -26.26 -7.16
CA SER A 45 -11.93 -26.30 -8.57
C SER A 45 -12.27 -27.65 -9.20
N TYR A 46 -12.83 -27.63 -10.41
CA TYR A 46 -13.05 -28.86 -11.22
C TYR A 46 -11.74 -29.64 -11.50
N SER A 47 -10.61 -28.96 -11.56
CA SER A 47 -9.32 -29.58 -11.80
C SER A 47 -8.70 -30.22 -10.55
N GLY A 48 -9.22 -29.90 -9.36
CA GLY A 48 -8.61 -30.26 -8.10
C GLY A 48 -7.38 -29.40 -7.72
N ASN A 49 -6.98 -28.46 -8.58
CA ASN A 49 -5.88 -27.53 -8.33
C ASN A 49 -6.41 -26.12 -8.06
N PRO A 50 -5.72 -25.30 -7.28
CA PRO A 50 -6.07 -23.90 -7.10
C PRO A 50 -6.13 -23.13 -8.42
N ILE A 51 -7.02 -22.14 -8.48
CA ILE A 51 -7.11 -21.18 -9.60
C ILE A 51 -7.01 -19.79 -9.03
N LEU A 52 -6.15 -18.94 -9.63
CA LEU A 52 -5.96 -17.55 -9.25
C LEU A 52 -6.31 -16.63 -10.42
N ALA A 53 -6.94 -15.49 -10.12
CA ALA A 53 -7.08 -14.37 -11.05
C ALA A 53 -6.63 -13.06 -10.38
N ASN A 54 -6.03 -12.20 -11.20
CA ASN A 54 -5.63 -10.85 -10.80
C ASN A 54 -5.96 -9.87 -11.93
N ASP A 55 -6.64 -8.79 -11.60
CA ASP A 55 -7.27 -7.87 -12.55
C ASP A 55 -7.05 -6.42 -12.08
N PRO A 56 -5.88 -5.80 -12.42
CA PRO A 56 -5.60 -4.41 -12.08
C PRO A 56 -6.36 -3.47 -13.03
N HIS A 57 -7.21 -2.60 -12.47
CA HIS A 57 -7.92 -1.55 -13.19
C HIS A 57 -7.10 -0.26 -13.16
N LEU A 58 -6.24 -0.08 -14.15
CA LEU A 58 -5.45 1.13 -14.35
C LEU A 58 -5.88 1.83 -15.63
N GLY A 59 -5.52 3.11 -15.77
CA GLY A 59 -5.86 3.89 -16.96
C GLY A 59 -5.38 3.22 -18.26
N LEU A 60 -6.21 3.25 -19.29
CA LEU A 60 -5.86 2.73 -20.63
C LEU A 60 -5.08 3.80 -21.41
N ASN A 61 -3.78 3.67 -21.44
CA ASN A 61 -2.86 4.63 -22.06
C ASN A 61 -2.04 3.99 -23.18
N LEU A 62 -1.53 4.80 -24.10
CA LEU A 62 -0.49 4.43 -25.06
C LEU A 62 0.72 5.36 -24.87
N PRO A 63 1.92 4.82 -24.58
CA PRO A 63 2.21 3.39 -24.43
C PRO A 63 1.55 2.79 -23.20
N SER A 64 1.20 1.49 -23.28
CA SER A 64 0.63 0.75 -22.14
C SER A 64 1.58 0.69 -20.97
N ILE A 65 1.04 0.79 -19.74
CA ILE A 65 1.83 0.60 -18.52
C ILE A 65 2.26 -0.86 -18.34
N TRP A 66 1.46 -1.81 -18.84
CA TRP A 66 1.74 -3.24 -18.75
C TRP A 66 2.28 -3.81 -20.05
N PHE A 67 3.22 -4.74 -19.93
CA PHE A 67 3.57 -5.66 -21.01
C PHE A 67 3.78 -7.07 -20.48
N VAL A 68 3.52 -8.06 -21.29
CA VAL A 68 3.65 -9.48 -20.94
C VAL A 68 5.05 -9.95 -21.31
N MET A 69 5.68 -10.70 -20.40
CA MET A 69 7.00 -11.28 -20.62
C MET A 69 7.14 -12.67 -20.03
N GLN A 70 8.10 -13.42 -20.54
CA GLN A 70 8.58 -14.67 -19.97
C GLN A 70 10.07 -14.54 -19.68
N LEU A 71 10.46 -14.90 -18.46
CA LEU A 71 11.83 -14.98 -18.01
C LEU A 71 12.18 -16.45 -17.79
N ALA A 72 13.02 -17.02 -18.64
CA ALA A 72 13.39 -18.41 -18.57
C ALA A 72 14.92 -18.58 -18.46
N THR A 73 15.34 -19.37 -17.49
CA THR A 73 16.71 -19.88 -17.31
C THR A 73 16.65 -21.39 -17.05
N PRO A 74 17.76 -22.11 -17.02
CA PRO A 74 17.72 -23.54 -16.67
C PRO A 74 17.11 -23.83 -15.30
N GLN A 75 17.13 -22.86 -14.35
CA GLN A 75 16.69 -23.02 -12.97
C GLN A 75 15.36 -22.31 -12.68
N HIS A 76 14.86 -21.48 -13.60
CA HIS A 76 13.78 -20.57 -13.34
C HIS A 76 12.97 -20.30 -14.60
N ASN A 77 11.64 -20.24 -14.44
CA ASN A 77 10.72 -19.89 -15.52
C ASN A 77 9.52 -19.15 -14.93
N ALA A 78 9.43 -17.86 -15.17
CA ALA A 78 8.29 -17.03 -14.76
C ALA A 78 7.64 -16.37 -15.97
N PHE A 79 6.30 -16.32 -15.99
CA PHE A 79 5.51 -15.68 -17.00
C PHE A 79 4.46 -14.77 -16.38
N GLY A 80 4.22 -13.61 -16.97
CA GLY A 80 3.16 -12.70 -16.53
C GLY A 80 3.35 -11.28 -17.03
N ALA A 81 2.67 -10.36 -16.37
CA ALA A 81 2.71 -8.94 -16.65
C ALA A 81 3.78 -8.23 -15.81
N THR A 82 4.42 -7.23 -16.41
CA THR A 82 5.40 -6.39 -15.75
C THR A 82 5.25 -4.94 -16.16
N LEU A 83 5.96 -4.06 -15.45
CA LEU A 83 6.02 -2.62 -15.70
C LEU A 83 7.39 -2.22 -16.25
N PRO A 84 7.50 -1.24 -17.14
CA PRO A 84 8.78 -0.71 -17.56
C PRO A 84 9.63 -0.25 -16.36
N GLY A 85 10.83 -0.83 -16.22
CA GLY A 85 11.74 -0.55 -15.11
C GLY A 85 11.61 -1.47 -13.89
N ALA A 86 10.60 -2.34 -13.82
CA ALA A 86 10.53 -3.40 -12.82
C ALA A 86 11.49 -4.54 -13.17
N ILE A 87 12.09 -5.14 -12.14
CA ILE A 87 12.97 -6.31 -12.31
C ILE A 87 12.12 -7.57 -12.13
N GLY A 88 11.83 -8.28 -13.22
CA GLY A 88 11.06 -9.51 -13.22
C GLY A 88 9.56 -9.31 -13.47
N VAL A 89 8.82 -10.40 -13.34
CA VAL A 89 7.36 -10.43 -13.46
C VAL A 89 6.74 -9.84 -12.21
N VAL A 90 5.88 -8.84 -12.36
CA VAL A 90 5.17 -8.19 -11.26
C VAL A 90 3.98 -9.04 -10.83
N SER A 91 3.10 -9.39 -11.77
CA SER A 91 1.94 -10.25 -11.52
C SER A 91 1.94 -11.42 -12.50
N GLY A 92 1.93 -12.65 -11.99
CA GLY A 92 2.05 -13.82 -12.86
C GLY A 92 2.23 -15.14 -12.11
N PHE A 93 2.98 -16.04 -12.71
CA PHE A 93 3.25 -17.35 -12.14
C PHE A 93 4.60 -17.90 -12.60
N ASN A 94 5.11 -18.86 -11.83
CA ASN A 94 6.22 -19.72 -12.20
C ASN A 94 5.76 -21.20 -12.19
N ASN A 95 6.68 -22.15 -12.10
CA ASN A 95 6.32 -23.58 -12.12
C ASN A 95 5.59 -24.02 -10.84
N ASP A 96 5.74 -23.29 -9.73
CA ASP A 96 5.34 -23.73 -8.40
C ASP A 96 4.23 -22.87 -7.81
N ILE A 97 4.26 -21.54 -8.07
CA ILE A 97 3.31 -20.58 -7.50
C ILE A 97 2.75 -19.61 -8.53
N ALA A 98 1.59 -19.02 -8.20
CA ALA A 98 1.02 -17.85 -8.86
C ALA A 98 0.81 -16.73 -7.84
N TRP A 99 0.99 -15.49 -8.28
CA TRP A 99 0.83 -14.29 -7.45
C TRP A 99 0.26 -13.12 -8.24
N GLY A 100 -0.33 -12.19 -7.51
CA GLY A 100 -0.82 -10.93 -8.04
C GLY A 100 -1.11 -9.95 -6.92
N GLU A 101 -1.35 -8.70 -7.26
CA GLU A 101 -1.55 -7.66 -6.28
C GLU A 101 -2.72 -6.73 -6.63
N THR A 102 -3.36 -6.22 -5.58
CA THR A 102 -4.32 -5.12 -5.65
C THR A 102 -3.92 -4.05 -4.64
N ASN A 103 -4.26 -2.79 -4.91
CA ASN A 103 -4.00 -1.70 -3.96
C ASN A 103 -4.71 -1.97 -2.63
N ALA A 104 -3.95 -1.92 -1.53
CA ALA A 104 -4.46 -2.18 -0.19
C ALA A 104 -5.06 -0.94 0.49
N THR A 105 -4.99 0.23 -0.12
CA THR A 105 -5.57 1.48 0.39
C THR A 105 -5.37 1.65 1.91
N ARG A 106 -4.12 1.59 2.36
CA ARG A 106 -3.77 1.74 3.78
C ARG A 106 -3.35 3.17 4.08
N ASP A 107 -3.68 3.62 5.29
CA ASP A 107 -3.27 4.92 5.79
C ASP A 107 -1.79 4.91 6.21
N VAL A 108 -0.93 5.26 5.25
CA VAL A 108 0.55 5.26 5.36
C VAL A 108 1.16 6.64 5.17
N LYS A 109 0.33 7.69 5.21
CA LYS A 109 0.74 9.07 4.95
C LYS A 109 0.01 10.04 5.87
N ASP A 110 0.76 10.93 6.55
CA ASP A 110 0.22 12.00 7.37
C ASP A 110 0.80 13.36 7.02
N TRP A 111 0.00 14.39 7.29
CA TRP A 111 0.39 15.78 7.12
C TRP A 111 0.60 16.44 8.47
N TYR A 112 1.69 17.21 8.58
CA TYR A 112 2.09 17.92 9.80
C TYR A 112 2.22 19.39 9.54
N LYS A 113 1.50 20.22 10.28
CA LYS A 113 1.71 21.67 10.30
C LYS A 113 3.01 21.98 11.02
N ILE A 114 3.91 22.69 10.35
CA ILE A 114 5.23 23.05 10.85
C ILE A 114 5.23 24.52 11.26
N GLU A 115 5.59 24.79 12.51
CA GLU A 115 5.84 26.13 13.01
C GLU A 115 7.32 26.48 12.81
N PHE A 116 7.62 27.34 11.82
CA PHE A 116 8.98 27.83 11.61
C PHE A 116 9.28 29.01 12.54
N LYS A 117 10.54 29.14 12.93
CA LYS A 117 11.00 30.21 13.82
C LYS A 117 10.89 31.59 13.18
N ASP A 118 11.17 31.67 11.88
CA ASP A 118 11.14 32.87 11.07
C ASP A 118 11.01 32.55 9.58
N ALA A 119 10.93 33.60 8.75
CA ALA A 119 10.78 33.51 7.32
C ALA A 119 11.96 32.80 6.59
N THR A 120 13.11 32.61 7.24
CA THR A 120 14.23 31.85 6.64
C THR A 120 13.98 30.36 6.64
N ARG A 121 13.01 29.86 7.44
CA ARG A 121 12.63 28.46 7.60
C ARG A 121 13.78 27.50 7.92
N LYS A 122 14.85 28.03 8.52
CA LYS A 122 16.03 27.24 8.90
C LYS A 122 15.79 26.41 10.17
N GLN A 123 14.86 26.83 11.02
CA GLN A 123 14.50 26.15 12.26
C GLN A 123 12.98 26.03 12.40
N TYR A 124 12.56 24.88 12.94
CA TYR A 124 11.15 24.61 13.25
C TYR A 124 10.98 24.16 14.69
N LYS A 125 9.80 24.39 15.23
CA LYS A 125 9.47 24.06 16.62
C LYS A 125 9.16 22.58 16.77
N TYR A 126 9.74 21.96 17.78
CA TYR A 126 9.46 20.60 18.19
C TYR A 126 9.74 20.42 19.67
N ASN A 127 8.78 19.86 20.43
CA ASN A 127 8.89 19.63 21.87
C ASN A 127 9.43 20.85 22.64
N ASN A 128 8.81 22.02 22.41
CA ASN A 128 9.19 23.31 23.00
C ASN A 128 10.63 23.79 22.70
N THR A 129 11.30 23.18 21.73
CA THR A 129 12.64 23.57 21.28
C THR A 129 12.65 23.90 19.78
N TRP A 130 13.71 24.55 19.31
CA TRP A 130 13.94 24.78 17.89
C TRP A 130 14.91 23.77 17.34
N LYS A 131 14.46 23.01 16.34
CA LYS A 131 15.29 22.07 15.58
C LYS A 131 15.68 22.64 14.23
N ASP A 132 16.86 22.32 13.75
CA ASP A 132 17.30 22.72 12.42
C ASP A 132 16.54 21.93 11.33
N ALA A 133 16.04 22.65 10.34
CA ALA A 133 15.54 22.07 9.10
C ALA A 133 16.70 21.85 8.12
N SER A 134 16.61 20.84 7.29
CA SER A 134 17.58 20.64 6.20
C SER A 134 17.05 21.16 4.88
N LEU A 135 17.93 21.69 4.04
CA LEU A 135 17.61 22.14 2.70
C LEU A 135 18.22 21.17 1.68
N ARG A 136 17.41 20.65 0.80
CA ARG A 136 17.85 19.87 -0.36
C ARG A 136 17.58 20.66 -1.62
N ILE A 137 18.59 20.81 -2.47
CA ILE A 137 18.47 21.45 -3.78
C ILE A 137 18.40 20.36 -4.84
N GLU A 138 17.27 20.31 -5.54
CA GLU A 138 17.05 19.41 -6.67
C GLU A 138 17.36 20.13 -7.99
N GLU A 139 18.32 19.60 -8.74
CA GLU A 139 18.62 20.09 -10.08
C GLU A 139 17.82 19.34 -11.13
N ILE A 140 16.81 20.00 -11.70
CA ILE A 140 15.97 19.46 -12.76
C ILE A 140 16.53 19.90 -14.11
N LYS A 141 17.16 18.98 -14.83
CA LYS A 141 17.74 19.23 -16.14
C LYS A 141 16.64 19.36 -17.20
N ILE A 142 16.65 20.48 -17.94
CA ILE A 142 15.66 20.77 -18.99
C ILE A 142 16.38 20.75 -20.34
N LYS A 143 15.89 19.93 -21.29
CA LYS A 143 16.46 19.86 -22.63
C LYS A 143 16.37 21.22 -23.32
N GLY A 144 17.51 21.80 -23.74
CA GLY A 144 17.59 23.07 -24.43
C GLY A 144 17.42 24.33 -23.55
N ALA A 145 17.39 24.19 -22.23
CA ALA A 145 17.30 25.29 -21.28
C ALA A 145 18.27 25.14 -20.12
N LYS A 146 18.39 26.18 -19.28
CA LYS A 146 19.14 26.09 -18.02
C LYS A 146 18.41 25.16 -17.05
N PRO A 147 19.12 24.41 -16.21
CA PRO A 147 18.47 23.61 -15.16
C PRO A 147 17.61 24.47 -14.24
N TYR A 148 16.48 23.93 -13.83
CA TYR A 148 15.67 24.50 -12.75
C TYR A 148 16.18 23.92 -11.41
N LEU A 149 16.45 24.82 -10.47
CA LEU A 149 16.87 24.44 -9.12
C LEU A 149 15.67 24.58 -8.17
N ASP A 150 15.19 23.46 -7.67
CA ASP A 150 14.14 23.42 -6.67
C ASP A 150 14.74 23.27 -5.26
N SER A 151 14.24 24.06 -4.31
CA SER A 151 14.75 24.11 -2.94
C SER A 151 13.71 23.54 -1.99
N VAL A 152 13.88 22.26 -1.61
CA VAL A 152 12.96 21.56 -0.74
C VAL A 152 13.44 21.55 0.70
N ILE A 153 12.62 22.07 1.61
CA ILE A 153 12.88 22.04 3.05
C ILE A 153 12.43 20.71 3.61
N TYR A 154 13.26 20.08 4.43
CA TYR A 154 12.95 18.85 5.13
C TYR A 154 12.93 19.05 6.64
N THR A 155 11.94 18.44 7.26
CA THR A 155 11.83 18.27 8.71
C THR A 155 11.96 16.79 9.08
N GLN A 156 11.86 16.45 10.35
CA GLN A 156 11.81 15.03 10.78
C GLN A 156 10.60 14.26 10.23
N TYR A 157 9.57 14.97 9.75
CA TYR A 157 8.39 14.39 9.15
C TYR A 157 8.53 14.17 7.63
N GLY A 158 9.59 14.69 7.02
CA GLY A 158 9.81 14.63 5.58
C GLY A 158 9.78 16.01 4.91
N PRO A 159 9.56 16.06 3.58
CA PRO A 159 9.56 17.30 2.81
C PRO A 159 8.37 18.19 3.17
N VAL A 160 8.62 19.49 3.16
CA VAL A 160 7.57 20.52 3.25
C VAL A 160 7.07 20.79 1.83
N THR A 161 5.86 20.33 1.51
CA THR A 161 5.34 20.31 0.14
C THR A 161 4.30 21.40 -0.16
N TYR A 162 3.64 21.93 0.89
CA TYR A 162 2.71 23.04 0.76
C TYR A 162 3.41 24.33 1.21
N ASP A 163 4.15 24.92 0.31
CA ASP A 163 4.78 26.22 0.47
C ASP A 163 4.22 27.23 -0.55
N LYS A 164 4.81 28.42 -0.64
CA LYS A 164 4.36 29.46 -1.56
C LYS A 164 4.39 29.09 -3.04
N SER A 165 5.23 28.12 -3.42
CA SER A 165 5.34 27.64 -4.79
C SER A 165 4.22 26.67 -5.17
N PHE A 166 3.60 26.04 -4.20
CA PHE A 166 2.47 25.15 -4.42
C PHE A 166 1.20 25.99 -4.66
N LYS A 167 0.34 25.57 -5.60
CA LYS A 167 -0.92 26.28 -5.93
C LYS A 167 -1.95 26.20 -4.80
N GLY A 168 -1.53 26.46 -3.58
CA GLY A 168 -2.37 26.55 -2.41
C GLY A 168 -2.45 27.99 -1.92
N ASN A 169 -3.33 28.26 -0.98
CA ASN A 169 -3.34 29.51 -0.25
C ASN A 169 -2.00 29.67 0.47
N GLY A 170 -1.40 30.86 0.40
CA GLY A 170 -0.15 31.16 1.11
C GLY A 170 -0.21 30.92 2.63
N GLU A 171 -1.40 30.74 3.20
CA GLU A 171 -1.67 30.36 4.58
C GLU A 171 -1.27 28.89 4.90
N LYS A 172 -1.14 28.03 3.88
CA LYS A 172 -0.75 26.62 4.02
C LYS A 172 0.77 26.39 3.97
N GLU A 173 1.54 27.40 4.19
CA GLU A 173 2.99 27.30 4.25
C GLU A 173 3.43 26.46 5.46
N GLY A 174 4.36 25.51 5.21
CA GLY A 174 4.95 24.71 6.26
C GLY A 174 4.21 23.41 6.59
N TYR A 175 3.58 22.77 5.60
CA TYR A 175 3.03 21.43 5.75
C TYR A 175 4.03 20.37 5.29
N ALA A 176 4.49 19.55 6.25
CA ALA A 176 5.38 18.45 5.97
C ALA A 176 4.59 17.15 5.76
N MET A 177 5.02 16.37 4.77
CA MET A 177 4.42 15.08 4.45
C MET A 177 5.28 13.94 5.00
N LYS A 178 4.75 13.17 5.94
CA LYS A 178 5.34 11.92 6.41
C LYS A 178 4.65 10.77 5.68
N TRP A 179 5.42 10.03 4.90
CA TRP A 179 4.93 8.91 4.10
C TRP A 179 5.85 7.70 4.24
N ALA A 180 5.28 6.51 4.45
CA ALA A 180 6.05 5.26 4.58
C ALA A 180 7.00 5.03 3.39
N GLY A 181 6.61 5.47 2.19
CA GLY A 181 7.47 5.39 1.00
C GLY A 181 8.76 6.22 1.08
N HIS A 182 8.83 7.26 1.93
CA HIS A 182 10.05 8.03 2.14
C HIS A 182 11.09 7.30 3.02
N ILE A 183 10.67 6.26 3.74
CA ILE A 183 11.58 5.48 4.60
C ILE A 183 12.51 4.62 3.75
N GLY A 184 12.07 4.30 2.54
CA GLY A 184 12.80 3.43 1.62
C GLY A 184 12.54 1.96 1.89
N GLY A 185 12.85 1.13 0.90
CA GLY A 185 12.68 -0.31 0.92
C GLY A 185 13.33 -0.95 -0.29
N ASN A 186 13.20 -2.25 -0.40
CA ASN A 186 13.75 -2.99 -1.52
C ASN A 186 12.65 -3.78 -2.27
N ASN A 187 11.63 -3.07 -2.75
CA ASN A 187 10.50 -3.68 -3.47
C ASN A 187 10.95 -4.50 -4.69
N GLN A 188 12.02 -4.08 -5.36
CA GLN A 188 12.59 -4.84 -6.48
C GLN A 188 13.08 -6.23 -6.04
N ARG A 189 13.58 -6.35 -4.81
CA ARG A 189 13.95 -7.65 -4.22
C ARG A 189 12.73 -8.54 -4.04
N THR A 190 11.60 -7.98 -3.59
CA THR A 190 10.33 -8.74 -3.53
C THR A 190 9.98 -9.36 -4.86
N LEU A 191 10.05 -8.59 -5.96
CA LEU A 191 9.72 -9.11 -7.29
C LEU A 191 10.66 -10.25 -7.70
N VAL A 192 11.98 -10.07 -7.49
CA VAL A 192 12.96 -11.13 -7.80
C VAL A 192 12.66 -12.39 -7.00
N ASP A 193 12.44 -12.25 -5.69
CA ASP A 193 12.23 -13.39 -4.81
C ASP A 193 10.88 -14.08 -5.07
N LEU A 194 9.81 -13.35 -5.42
CA LEU A 194 8.54 -13.92 -5.87
C LEU A 194 8.70 -14.75 -7.15
N ASN A 195 9.47 -14.24 -8.13
CA ASN A 195 9.73 -14.96 -9.37
C ASN A 195 10.48 -16.29 -9.13
N LEU A 196 11.22 -16.40 -8.03
CA LEU A 196 12.00 -17.58 -7.63
C LEU A 196 11.30 -18.45 -6.57
N ALA A 197 10.24 -17.97 -5.97
CA ALA A 197 9.54 -18.64 -4.86
C ALA A 197 8.90 -19.95 -5.32
N LYS A 198 8.88 -20.95 -4.43
CA LYS A 198 8.37 -22.30 -4.73
C LYS A 198 7.16 -22.67 -3.87
N ASN A 199 6.99 -22.01 -2.74
CA ASN A 199 5.98 -22.34 -1.73
C ASN A 199 5.54 -21.09 -0.96
N TYR A 200 4.66 -21.28 0.01
CA TYR A 200 4.13 -20.20 0.83
C TYR A 200 5.19 -19.49 1.69
N ASP A 201 6.17 -20.22 2.22
CA ASP A 201 7.21 -19.63 3.06
C ASP A 201 8.16 -18.75 2.24
N ASP A 202 8.52 -19.18 1.03
CA ASP A 202 9.30 -18.36 0.09
C ASP A 202 8.53 -17.09 -0.28
N TYR A 203 7.22 -17.21 -0.56
CA TYR A 203 6.35 -16.07 -0.83
C TYR A 203 6.35 -15.07 0.34
N LEU A 204 6.16 -15.51 1.59
CA LEU A 204 6.20 -14.62 2.75
C LEU A 204 7.58 -13.97 2.93
N ASN A 205 8.66 -14.73 2.70
CA ASN A 205 10.01 -14.19 2.79
C ASN A 205 10.27 -13.10 1.72
N ALA A 206 9.75 -13.30 0.51
CA ALA A 206 9.81 -12.28 -0.55
C ALA A 206 9.10 -11.00 -0.15
N LEU A 207 7.91 -11.09 0.45
CA LEU A 207 7.11 -9.93 0.84
C LEU A 207 7.76 -9.05 1.91
N LYS A 208 8.68 -9.57 2.73
CA LYS A 208 9.38 -8.79 3.78
C LYS A 208 10.10 -7.54 3.26
N HIS A 209 10.47 -7.53 1.99
CA HIS A 209 11.18 -6.42 1.35
C HIS A 209 10.26 -5.33 0.80
N TRP A 210 8.94 -5.59 0.76
CA TRP A 210 7.96 -4.67 0.21
C TRP A 210 7.49 -3.65 1.26
N VAL A 211 7.75 -2.38 1.01
CA VAL A 211 7.47 -1.28 1.95
C VAL A 211 6.27 -0.44 1.51
N ALA A 212 6.27 0.04 0.27
CA ALA A 212 5.22 0.91 -0.28
C ALA A 212 5.22 0.84 -1.82
N PRO A 213 4.06 1.02 -2.49
CA PRO A 213 2.73 1.19 -1.90
C PRO A 213 2.22 -0.08 -1.22
N ALA A 214 1.24 0.07 -0.32
CA ALA A 214 0.61 -1.09 0.31
C ALA A 214 -0.18 -1.91 -0.72
N GLN A 215 -0.02 -3.22 -0.72
CA GLN A 215 -0.66 -4.14 -1.66
C GLN A 215 -1.32 -5.31 -0.95
N ASN A 216 -2.43 -5.80 -1.52
CA ASN A 216 -3.03 -7.09 -1.19
C ASN A 216 -2.45 -8.13 -2.14
N PHE A 217 -1.46 -8.87 -1.68
CA PHE A 217 -0.85 -9.95 -2.45
C PHE A 217 -1.71 -11.21 -2.36
N VAL A 218 -2.22 -11.69 -3.50
CA VAL A 218 -2.88 -12.98 -3.62
C VAL A 218 -1.86 -14.04 -4.01
N PHE A 219 -2.06 -15.25 -3.52
CA PHE A 219 -1.16 -16.38 -3.70
C PHE A 219 -1.93 -17.67 -3.97
N ALA A 220 -1.39 -18.51 -4.84
CA ALA A 220 -1.78 -19.91 -5.01
C ALA A 220 -0.55 -20.75 -5.33
N SER A 221 -0.53 -22.02 -4.94
CA SER A 221 0.59 -22.93 -5.21
C SER A 221 0.15 -24.28 -5.77
N THR A 222 1.07 -24.98 -6.43
CA THR A 222 0.88 -26.37 -6.86
C THR A 222 0.74 -27.34 -5.70
N GLU A 223 1.16 -26.95 -4.49
CA GLU A 223 0.95 -27.72 -3.23
C GLU A 223 -0.51 -27.64 -2.75
N GLY A 224 -1.34 -26.76 -3.35
CA GLY A 224 -2.76 -26.62 -3.01
C GLY A 224 -3.07 -25.44 -2.10
N ASP A 225 -2.07 -24.71 -1.63
CA ASP A 225 -2.25 -23.54 -0.77
C ASP A 225 -2.80 -22.33 -1.54
N ILE A 226 -3.70 -21.59 -0.90
CA ILE A 226 -4.15 -20.26 -1.32
C ILE A 226 -4.00 -19.28 -0.17
N ALA A 227 -3.65 -18.02 -0.46
CA ALA A 227 -3.53 -17.01 0.57
C ALA A 227 -3.79 -15.59 0.04
N LEU A 228 -4.08 -14.70 0.96
CA LEU A 228 -4.09 -13.25 0.76
C LEU A 228 -3.29 -12.62 1.90
N TRP A 229 -2.31 -11.78 1.57
CA TRP A 229 -1.48 -11.08 2.52
C TRP A 229 -1.43 -9.60 2.19
N ILE A 230 -1.75 -8.75 3.17
CA ILE A 230 -1.68 -7.31 3.00
C ILE A 230 -0.29 -6.85 3.40
N GLN A 231 0.54 -6.45 2.43
CA GLN A 231 1.92 -6.09 2.68
C GLN A 231 2.21 -4.61 2.45
N GLY A 232 3.02 -4.06 3.33
CA GLY A 232 3.52 -2.71 3.35
C GLY A 232 4.13 -2.40 4.71
N LEU A 233 4.75 -1.24 4.84
CA LEU A 233 5.20 -0.72 6.12
C LEU A 233 4.09 0.14 6.73
N PHE A 234 3.40 -0.38 7.73
CA PHE A 234 2.24 0.26 8.33
C PHE A 234 2.60 0.93 9.65
N PRO A 235 2.41 2.25 9.77
CA PRO A 235 2.64 2.94 11.05
C PRO A 235 1.62 2.48 12.10
N ASN A 236 2.09 2.26 13.32
CA ASN A 236 1.24 2.08 14.48
C ASN A 236 0.77 3.46 14.95
N LYS A 237 -0.51 3.73 14.79
CA LYS A 237 -1.15 5.03 15.03
C LYS A 237 -2.12 4.95 16.20
N TRP A 238 -2.33 6.06 16.90
CA TRP A 238 -3.41 6.18 17.86
C TRP A 238 -4.77 6.35 17.16
N LYS A 239 -5.86 6.09 17.87
CA LYS A 239 -7.22 6.11 17.31
C LYS A 239 -7.58 7.50 16.75
N GLY A 240 -7.78 7.59 15.44
CA GLY A 240 -8.11 8.83 14.72
C GLY A 240 -6.92 9.55 14.10
N GLN A 241 -5.69 9.14 14.38
CA GLN A 241 -4.52 9.70 13.71
C GLN A 241 -4.60 9.45 12.20
N GLY A 242 -4.24 10.46 11.42
CA GLY A 242 -4.29 10.39 9.94
C GLY A 242 -5.54 10.99 9.32
N LYS A 243 -6.61 11.21 10.11
CA LYS A 243 -7.85 11.85 9.60
C LYS A 243 -7.71 13.35 9.36
N PHE A 244 -6.82 14.00 10.10
CA PHE A 244 -6.68 15.46 10.13
C PHE A 244 -5.22 15.86 10.08
N LEU A 245 -5.00 17.15 9.78
CA LEU A 245 -3.70 17.78 9.88
C LEU A 245 -3.20 17.73 11.33
N LEU A 246 -1.97 17.26 11.53
CA LEU A 246 -1.35 17.11 12.84
C LEU A 246 -0.46 18.30 13.19
N ASP A 247 -0.38 18.65 14.48
CA ASP A 247 0.58 19.63 14.97
C ASP A 247 1.99 19.01 15.03
N GLY A 248 2.87 19.46 14.14
CA GLY A 248 4.25 18.96 14.05
C GLY A 248 5.16 19.40 15.20
N SER A 249 4.70 20.29 16.09
CA SER A 249 5.45 20.66 17.29
C SER A 249 5.31 19.67 18.44
N LYS A 250 4.37 18.71 18.33
CA LYS A 250 3.95 17.79 19.37
C LYS A 250 4.51 16.40 19.18
N PRO A 251 5.36 15.88 20.08
CA PRO A 251 5.91 14.52 20.01
C PRO A 251 4.84 13.42 19.98
N GLU A 252 3.73 13.60 20.66
CA GLU A 252 2.61 12.67 20.74
C GLU A 252 1.92 12.43 19.38
N ASN A 253 2.13 13.32 18.42
CA ASN A 253 1.60 13.18 17.06
C ASN A 253 2.49 12.36 16.13
N GLU A 254 3.69 11.97 16.59
CA GLU A 254 4.55 11.12 15.77
C GLU A 254 3.98 9.69 15.62
N TRP A 255 4.40 9.03 14.55
CA TRP A 255 4.24 7.58 14.46
C TRP A 255 5.08 6.92 15.56
N GLN A 256 4.45 6.16 16.41
CA GLN A 256 5.11 5.56 17.57
C GLN A 256 6.04 4.41 17.19
N SER A 257 5.60 3.58 16.23
CA SER A 257 6.31 2.41 15.74
C SER A 257 5.68 1.96 14.42
N PHE A 258 6.11 0.82 13.92
CA PHE A 258 5.46 0.14 12.81
C PHE A 258 4.85 -1.17 13.29
N ILE A 259 3.73 -1.55 12.66
CA ILE A 259 3.10 -2.84 12.87
C ILE A 259 4.05 -3.92 12.35
N PRO A 260 4.47 -4.90 13.18
CA PRO A 260 5.29 -6.01 12.72
C PRO A 260 4.60 -6.80 11.61
N GLN A 261 5.37 -7.32 10.66
CA GLN A 261 4.82 -8.00 9.47
C GLN A 261 3.87 -9.13 9.83
N GLU A 262 4.17 -9.90 10.84
CA GLU A 262 3.34 -11.03 11.30
C GLU A 262 1.93 -10.64 11.73
N PHE A 263 1.71 -9.36 12.06
CA PHE A 263 0.40 -8.80 12.37
C PHE A 263 -0.27 -8.11 11.18
N ASN A 264 0.36 -8.07 10.02
CA ASN A 264 -0.33 -7.61 8.82
C ASN A 264 -1.54 -8.49 8.54
N ALA A 265 -2.65 -7.88 8.14
CA ALA A 265 -3.87 -8.62 7.86
C ALA A 265 -3.62 -9.68 6.78
N HIS A 266 -3.98 -10.93 7.07
CA HIS A 266 -3.76 -12.05 6.16
C HIS A 266 -4.73 -13.20 6.39
N THR A 267 -4.80 -14.08 5.41
CA THR A 267 -5.49 -15.38 5.54
C THR A 267 -4.81 -16.41 4.65
N LYS A 268 -4.68 -17.64 5.16
CA LYS A 268 -4.18 -18.81 4.42
C LYS A 268 -5.21 -19.93 4.55
N ASN A 269 -5.56 -20.56 3.45
CA ASN A 269 -6.44 -21.74 3.39
C ASN A 269 -7.72 -21.61 4.22
N PRO A 270 -8.51 -20.53 4.06
CA PRO A 270 -9.72 -20.38 4.86
C PRO A 270 -10.72 -21.48 4.55
N GLU A 271 -11.53 -21.90 5.55
CA GLU A 271 -12.56 -22.95 5.41
C GLU A 271 -13.54 -22.71 4.26
N ARG A 272 -13.83 -21.45 3.95
CA ARG A 272 -14.68 -21.08 2.81
C ARG A 272 -14.09 -21.46 1.44
N GLY A 273 -12.81 -21.90 1.38
CA GLY A 273 -12.14 -22.37 0.18
C GLY A 273 -11.79 -21.30 -0.86
N PHE A 274 -11.84 -20.02 -0.51
CA PHE A 274 -11.42 -18.92 -1.39
C PHE A 274 -10.93 -17.69 -0.61
N VAL A 275 -10.10 -16.90 -1.26
CA VAL A 275 -9.64 -15.58 -0.82
C VAL A 275 -9.95 -14.53 -1.89
N SER A 276 -10.19 -13.28 -1.53
CA SER A 276 -10.48 -12.21 -2.49
C SER A 276 -10.15 -10.82 -1.96
N SER A 277 -9.75 -9.94 -2.86
CA SER A 277 -9.67 -8.50 -2.62
C SER A 277 -10.23 -7.73 -3.82
N ALA A 278 -10.93 -6.65 -3.52
CA ALA A 278 -11.36 -5.63 -4.46
C ALA A 278 -11.11 -4.23 -3.87
N ASN A 279 -9.96 -4.06 -3.21
CA ASN A 279 -9.48 -2.85 -2.53
C ASN A 279 -10.27 -2.47 -1.25
N GLN A 280 -11.21 -3.30 -0.80
CA GLN A 280 -11.99 -3.03 0.41
C GLN A 280 -11.12 -3.01 1.68
N HIS A 281 -11.67 -2.47 2.75
CA HIS A 281 -11.06 -2.52 4.07
C HIS A 281 -10.74 -3.97 4.47
N PRO A 282 -9.51 -4.29 4.87
CA PRO A 282 -9.06 -5.68 4.99
C PRO A 282 -9.34 -6.35 6.34
N VAL A 283 -9.73 -5.60 7.35
CA VAL A 283 -9.88 -6.09 8.73
C VAL A 283 -11.21 -5.64 9.33
N ASP A 284 -11.67 -6.35 10.32
CA ASP A 284 -12.82 -6.00 11.15
C ASP A 284 -12.40 -5.35 12.47
N GLU A 285 -13.38 -5.10 13.35
CA GLU A 285 -13.17 -4.44 14.65
C GLU A 285 -12.32 -5.25 15.63
N SER A 286 -12.11 -6.54 15.39
CA SER A 286 -11.26 -7.40 16.24
C SER A 286 -9.77 -7.20 15.99
N TYR A 287 -9.38 -6.52 14.91
CA TYR A 287 -7.98 -6.27 14.59
C TYR A 287 -7.35 -5.32 15.62
N PRO A 288 -6.21 -5.70 16.23
CA PRO A 288 -5.71 -5.03 17.43
C PRO A 288 -5.08 -3.65 17.17
N PHE A 289 -4.76 -3.32 15.92
CA PHE A 289 -4.16 -2.04 15.57
C PHE A 289 -5.20 -1.10 14.97
N TYR A 290 -5.08 0.19 15.25
CA TYR A 290 -5.93 1.17 14.60
C TYR A 290 -5.60 1.26 13.11
N VAL A 291 -6.62 1.17 12.28
CA VAL A 291 -6.55 1.34 10.83
C VAL A 291 -7.63 2.32 10.42
N PHE A 292 -7.20 3.49 9.97
CA PHE A 292 -8.08 4.38 9.24
C PHE A 292 -8.08 3.98 7.78
N ASN A 293 -9.25 3.91 7.20
CA ASN A 293 -9.43 3.66 5.78
C ASN A 293 -10.58 4.51 5.26
N ASP A 294 -10.26 5.38 4.32
CA ASP A 294 -11.21 6.14 3.51
C ASP A 294 -11.32 5.54 2.09
N GLY A 295 -11.04 4.24 2.01
CA GLY A 295 -10.89 3.50 0.77
C GLY A 295 -12.19 3.10 0.09
N TYR A 296 -12.07 2.13 -0.80
CA TYR A 296 -13.15 1.67 -1.64
C TYR A 296 -14.23 0.94 -0.83
N GLU A 297 -15.49 1.18 -1.22
CA GLU A 297 -16.63 0.43 -0.74
C GLU A 297 -16.51 -1.07 -1.09
N ALA A 298 -17.10 -1.92 -0.25
CA ALA A 298 -16.98 -3.37 -0.37
C ALA A 298 -17.87 -3.99 -1.48
N TYR A 299 -18.51 -3.20 -2.35
CA TYR A 299 -19.49 -3.70 -3.32
C TYR A 299 -18.92 -4.75 -4.25
N ARG A 300 -17.79 -4.49 -4.89
CA ARG A 300 -17.14 -5.44 -5.80
C ARG A 300 -16.73 -6.72 -5.07
N ASN A 301 -16.18 -6.61 -3.86
CA ASN A 301 -15.79 -7.79 -3.09
C ASN A 301 -17.00 -8.62 -2.63
N ARG A 302 -18.16 -8.00 -2.37
CA ARG A 302 -19.41 -8.71 -2.07
C ARG A 302 -19.83 -9.56 -3.26
N VAL A 303 -19.86 -9.00 -4.47
CA VAL A 303 -20.19 -9.72 -5.70
C VAL A 303 -19.25 -10.93 -5.89
N ILE A 304 -17.94 -10.73 -5.72
CA ILE A 304 -16.95 -11.82 -5.81
C ILE A 304 -17.23 -12.92 -4.77
N ASN A 305 -17.48 -12.52 -3.52
CA ASN A 305 -17.79 -13.48 -2.44
C ASN A 305 -19.09 -14.23 -2.68
N ASP A 306 -20.15 -13.56 -3.13
CA ASP A 306 -21.44 -14.19 -3.41
C ASP A 306 -21.33 -15.16 -4.58
N PHE A 307 -20.54 -14.81 -5.61
CA PHE A 307 -20.24 -15.71 -6.71
C PHE A 307 -19.56 -17.00 -6.23
N PHE A 308 -18.50 -16.92 -5.39
CA PHE A 308 -17.80 -18.12 -4.89
C PHE A 308 -18.58 -18.89 -3.80
N ARG A 309 -19.68 -18.36 -3.30
CA ARG A 309 -20.64 -19.08 -2.44
C ARG A 309 -21.78 -19.71 -3.22
N SER A 310 -21.99 -19.32 -4.47
CA SER A 310 -23.18 -19.72 -5.27
C SER A 310 -23.16 -21.18 -5.72
N LYS A 311 -21.99 -21.81 -5.76
CA LYS A 311 -21.82 -23.23 -6.13
C LYS A 311 -20.54 -23.82 -5.52
N ASP A 312 -20.42 -25.15 -5.57
CA ASP A 312 -19.33 -25.87 -4.91
C ASP A 312 -18.04 -25.84 -5.74
N THR A 313 -18.14 -25.92 -7.07
CA THR A 313 -16.96 -26.03 -7.94
C THR A 313 -17.01 -25.05 -9.11
N PHE A 314 -15.82 -24.59 -9.51
CA PHE A 314 -15.59 -23.58 -10.53
C PHE A 314 -14.53 -24.04 -11.54
N ASN A 315 -14.58 -23.50 -12.74
CA ASN A 315 -13.58 -23.69 -13.80
C ASN A 315 -13.04 -22.35 -14.32
N ILE A 316 -12.09 -22.40 -15.24
CA ILE A 316 -11.46 -21.21 -15.81
C ILE A 316 -12.49 -20.30 -16.52
N GLN A 317 -13.53 -20.88 -17.16
CA GLN A 317 -14.55 -20.06 -17.82
C GLN A 317 -15.40 -19.28 -16.82
N ASP A 318 -15.67 -19.85 -15.63
CA ASP A 318 -16.33 -19.14 -14.54
C ASP A 318 -15.54 -17.92 -14.10
N PHE A 319 -14.20 -18.04 -14.01
CA PHE A 319 -13.31 -16.92 -13.67
C PHE A 319 -13.35 -15.82 -14.73
N LYS A 320 -13.29 -16.19 -16.03
CA LYS A 320 -13.40 -15.23 -17.14
C LYS A 320 -14.74 -14.51 -17.17
N ASN A 321 -15.82 -15.19 -16.76
CA ASN A 321 -17.14 -14.59 -16.72
C ASN A 321 -17.33 -13.65 -15.51
N LEU A 322 -16.57 -13.86 -14.43
CA LEU A 322 -16.60 -13.01 -13.25
C LEU A 322 -15.82 -11.70 -13.45
N GLN A 323 -14.74 -11.72 -14.23
CA GLN A 323 -13.98 -10.53 -14.63
C GLN A 323 -14.79 -9.61 -15.55
#